data_c079fe1e660bc21506604c4a239598bb
#
_entry.id   c079fe1e660bc21506604c4a239598bb
#
_cell.length_a   1.000
_cell.length_b   1.000
_cell.length_c   1.000
_cell.angle_alpha   90.00
_cell.angle_beta   90.00
_cell.angle_gamma   90.00
#
_symmetry.space_group_name_H-M   'P 1'
#
loop_
_entity.id
_entity.type
_entity.pdbx_description
1 polymer ?
#
loop_
_entity_poly.entity_id
_entity_poly.type
_entity_poly.pdbx_seq_one_letter_code
_entity_poly.pdbx_strand_id
1 'polypeptide(L)'
;MLYTIPDYYHEFTCVAGKCEDTCCAGWQIVADEAALEKYKNETGAFARRLKESVNWEEGTFKQDKDRRCAFLNQSNLCDMYTALGEESLCRTCKLYPRHIEEFEDVREVTLSVSCPEVARILMNKKESVHFLTYETDEEEDYEDFDPFLYSKLLDARDVMIEILQDREKKLNLRAALILAIARDLQECIDEEDIFSMDDVFDYYQAEEGVREVKNALAEVDYYTYSRKMFQNQYQMEHLRADWESYLQEAEKLLYGNVNEKIDKKRYVEMIQEFHAWMAKEMPEYEIQYEQLLVYFISTYFCGAVYDGEAFAKAQMAVVSTLLIHELLMAQWMKQDKVLDINDVIDTVYRYSRELEHSDSNLNLIQELLQESNE
;
A
#
# COMPACT_ATOMS: atom_id res chain seq x y z
N MET A 1 -7.08 -25.68 0.57
CA MET A 1 -6.72 -24.26 0.44
C MET A 1 -5.68 -23.89 1.47
N LEU A 2 -4.55 -23.31 1.06
CA LEU A 2 -3.50 -22.80 1.94
C LEU A 2 -3.74 -21.31 2.21
N TYR A 3 -3.81 -20.91 3.46
CA TYR A 3 -3.91 -19.50 3.86
C TYR A 3 -2.59 -19.00 4.42
N THR A 4 -2.20 -17.79 4.02
CA THR A 4 -1.03 -17.08 4.57
C THR A 4 -1.48 -15.74 5.15
N ILE A 5 -1.08 -15.44 6.38
CA ILE A 5 -1.39 -14.20 7.09
C ILE A 5 -0.13 -13.63 7.75
N PRO A 6 0.02 -12.29 7.89
CA PRO A 6 1.11 -11.73 8.69
C PRO A 6 0.89 -12.02 10.20
N ASP A 7 1.98 -12.10 10.95
CA ASP A 7 1.97 -12.43 12.39
C ASP A 7 1.17 -11.44 13.24
N TYR A 8 1.03 -10.20 12.80
CA TYR A 8 0.22 -9.17 13.47
C TYR A 8 -1.29 -9.21 13.08
N TYR A 9 -1.71 -10.14 12.22
CA TYR A 9 -3.09 -10.21 11.73
C TYR A 9 -4.14 -10.25 12.84
N HIS A 10 -3.88 -11.00 13.90
CA HIS A 10 -4.82 -11.16 15.01
C HIS A 10 -4.79 -10.00 16.03
N GLU A 11 -3.89 -9.04 15.87
CA GLU A 11 -3.84 -7.84 16.72
C GLU A 11 -4.91 -6.83 16.29
N PHE A 12 -5.39 -6.92 15.05
CA PHE A 12 -6.38 -5.99 14.53
C PHE A 12 -7.76 -6.21 15.16
N THR A 13 -8.30 -5.10 15.68
CA THR A 13 -9.69 -5.00 16.11
C THR A 13 -10.26 -3.64 15.71
N CYS A 14 -11.38 -3.64 14.96
CA CYS A 14 -12.01 -2.40 14.53
C CYS A 14 -12.49 -1.57 15.72
N VAL A 15 -12.04 -0.31 15.81
CA VAL A 15 -12.41 0.64 16.87
C VAL A 15 -13.73 1.37 16.61
N ALA A 16 -14.39 1.05 15.52
CA ALA A 16 -15.72 1.52 15.13
C ALA A 16 -15.89 3.07 15.23
N GLY A 17 -16.84 3.57 15.99
CA GLY A 17 -17.09 5.01 16.15
C GLY A 17 -15.97 5.83 16.79
N LYS A 18 -14.90 5.18 17.27
CA LYS A 18 -13.70 5.85 17.79
C LYS A 18 -12.62 6.04 16.72
N CYS A 19 -12.86 5.51 15.50
CA CYS A 19 -11.91 5.64 14.41
C CYS A 19 -11.75 7.11 14.01
N GLU A 20 -10.52 7.57 13.92
CA GLU A 20 -10.18 8.94 13.53
C GLU A 20 -10.54 9.23 12.08
N ASP A 21 -10.51 8.22 11.21
CA ASP A 21 -10.91 8.32 9.82
C ASP A 21 -11.65 7.06 9.36
N THR A 22 -12.98 7.16 9.28
CA THR A 22 -13.84 6.01 9.00
C THR A 22 -13.69 5.48 7.58
N CYS A 23 -13.63 4.14 7.43
CA CYS A 23 -13.65 3.47 6.13
C CYS A 23 -15.00 3.58 5.38
N CYS A 24 -16.04 4.14 6.01
CA CYS A 24 -17.33 4.42 5.38
C CYS A 24 -17.36 5.80 4.69
N ALA A 25 -16.22 6.40 4.40
CA ALA A 25 -16.09 7.68 3.72
C ALA A 25 -14.87 7.70 2.80
N GLY A 26 -14.93 8.56 1.75
CA GLY A 26 -13.81 8.84 0.86
C GLY A 26 -13.77 7.98 -0.41
N TRP A 27 -14.27 6.76 -0.41
CA TRP A 27 -14.28 5.84 -1.55
C TRP A 27 -15.64 5.20 -1.77
N GLN A 28 -15.88 4.67 -2.96
CA GLN A 28 -17.15 4.08 -3.33
C GLN A 28 -17.19 2.59 -2.93
N ILE A 29 -18.15 2.24 -2.08
CA ILE A 29 -18.32 0.86 -1.62
C ILE A 29 -19.20 0.10 -2.60
N VAL A 30 -18.63 -0.92 -3.23
CA VAL A 30 -19.34 -1.86 -4.10
C VAL A 30 -19.93 -2.98 -3.24
N ALA A 31 -21.23 -3.26 -3.45
CA ALA A 31 -21.91 -4.37 -2.81
C ALA A 31 -21.97 -5.56 -3.77
N ASP A 32 -21.58 -6.74 -3.30
CA ASP A 32 -21.66 -7.98 -4.06
C ASP A 32 -23.09 -8.38 -4.40
N GLU A 33 -23.27 -9.22 -5.42
CA GLU A 33 -24.60 -9.62 -5.92
C GLU A 33 -25.47 -10.27 -4.83
N ALA A 34 -24.88 -11.11 -4.00
CA ALA A 34 -25.59 -11.78 -2.92
C ALA A 34 -26.14 -10.78 -1.89
N ALA A 35 -25.33 -9.75 -1.55
CA ALA A 35 -25.76 -8.67 -0.69
C ALA A 35 -26.88 -7.82 -1.35
N LEU A 36 -26.74 -7.48 -2.64
CA LEU A 36 -27.77 -6.75 -3.38
C LEU A 36 -29.09 -7.49 -3.45
N GLU A 37 -29.06 -8.82 -3.68
CA GLU A 37 -30.27 -9.64 -3.65
C GLU A 37 -30.92 -9.64 -2.26
N LYS A 38 -30.14 -9.81 -1.20
CA LYS A 38 -30.60 -9.70 0.19
C LYS A 38 -31.26 -8.36 0.47
N TYR A 39 -30.65 -7.25 0.03
CA TYR A 39 -31.18 -5.90 0.22
C TYR A 39 -32.50 -5.66 -0.53
N LYS A 40 -32.65 -6.23 -1.74
CA LYS A 40 -33.90 -6.15 -2.52
C LYS A 40 -35.05 -6.86 -1.82
N ASN A 41 -34.75 -7.98 -1.14
CA ASN A 41 -35.74 -8.84 -0.49
C ASN A 41 -36.02 -8.42 0.97
N GLU A 42 -35.29 -7.45 1.53
CA GLU A 42 -35.54 -6.96 2.89
C GLU A 42 -36.94 -6.31 3.00
N THR A 43 -37.73 -6.75 3.98
CA THR A 43 -39.12 -6.32 4.19
C THR A 43 -39.33 -5.59 5.51
N GLY A 44 -38.34 -5.58 6.39
CA GLY A 44 -38.41 -4.96 7.71
C GLY A 44 -38.43 -3.43 7.69
N ALA A 45 -38.33 -2.84 8.86
CA ALA A 45 -38.36 -1.38 9.03
C ALA A 45 -37.21 -0.66 8.28
N PHE A 46 -36.10 -1.36 8.02
CA PHE A 46 -34.93 -0.82 7.32
C PHE A 46 -35.03 -0.92 5.79
N ALA A 47 -35.98 -1.66 5.25
CA ALA A 47 -36.16 -1.90 3.82
C ALA A 47 -36.24 -0.61 2.97
N ARG A 48 -36.95 0.40 3.48
CA ARG A 48 -37.08 1.68 2.79
C ARG A 48 -35.71 2.36 2.67
N ARG A 49 -34.92 2.40 3.73
CA ARG A 49 -33.61 3.02 3.74
C ARG A 49 -32.63 2.30 2.79
N LEU A 50 -32.64 0.98 2.74
CA LEU A 50 -31.87 0.20 1.76
C LEU A 50 -32.21 0.62 0.33
N LYS A 51 -33.51 0.68 -0.02
CA LYS A 51 -33.95 1.09 -1.35
C LYS A 51 -33.51 2.47 -1.76
N GLU A 52 -33.50 3.42 -0.81
CA GLU A 52 -33.14 4.82 -1.05
C GLU A 52 -31.61 5.03 -1.08
N SER A 53 -30.83 4.19 -0.38
CA SER A 53 -29.39 4.37 -0.14
C SER A 53 -28.49 3.55 -1.05
N VAL A 54 -29.03 2.60 -1.83
CA VAL A 54 -28.28 1.80 -2.80
C VAL A 54 -28.46 2.41 -4.20
N ASN A 55 -27.37 2.50 -4.96
CA ASN A 55 -27.39 2.71 -6.40
C ASN A 55 -27.51 1.33 -7.06
N TRP A 56 -28.74 0.99 -7.50
CA TRP A 56 -29.06 -0.35 -8.00
C TRP A 56 -28.52 -0.65 -9.40
N GLU A 57 -28.12 0.37 -10.16
CA GLU A 57 -27.54 0.23 -11.49
C GLU A 57 -26.05 -0.12 -11.40
N GLU A 58 -25.34 0.53 -10.48
CA GLU A 58 -23.90 0.34 -10.27
C GLU A 58 -23.58 -0.67 -9.17
N GLY A 59 -24.56 -1.11 -8.39
CA GLY A 59 -24.33 -2.01 -7.27
C GLY A 59 -23.56 -1.36 -6.10
N THR A 60 -23.67 -0.05 -5.92
CA THR A 60 -22.86 0.71 -4.96
C THR A 60 -23.72 1.39 -3.89
N PHE A 61 -23.11 1.74 -2.74
CA PHE A 61 -23.78 2.56 -1.76
C PHE A 61 -23.69 4.04 -2.15
N LYS A 62 -24.83 4.74 -2.05
CA LYS A 62 -24.87 6.20 -2.27
C LYS A 62 -24.03 6.91 -1.21
N GLN A 63 -23.47 8.03 -1.60
CA GLN A 63 -22.69 8.91 -0.75
C GLN A 63 -23.29 10.31 -0.73
N ASP A 64 -23.04 11.04 0.35
CA ASP A 64 -23.33 12.46 0.42
C ASP A 64 -22.23 13.31 -0.28
N LYS A 65 -22.36 14.64 -0.20
CA LYS A 65 -21.39 15.59 -0.78
C LYS A 65 -19.99 15.49 -0.19
N ASP A 66 -19.86 14.95 1.01
CA ASP A 66 -18.60 14.75 1.72
C ASP A 66 -18.09 13.29 1.55
N ARG A 67 -18.59 12.59 0.52
CA ARG A 67 -18.31 11.19 0.19
C ARG A 67 -18.54 10.20 1.35
N ARG A 68 -19.46 10.53 2.26
CA ARG A 68 -19.84 9.64 3.36
C ARG A 68 -20.94 8.68 2.91
N CYS A 69 -20.78 7.41 3.25
CA CYS A 69 -21.78 6.38 2.96
C CYS A 69 -23.14 6.74 3.54
N ALA A 70 -24.22 6.52 2.78
CA ALA A 70 -25.60 6.80 3.19
C ALA A 70 -26.04 6.03 4.46
N PHE A 71 -25.33 4.97 4.84
CA PHE A 71 -25.59 4.23 6.08
C PHE A 71 -24.75 4.72 7.27
N LEU A 72 -23.80 5.62 7.07
CA LEU A 72 -22.99 6.18 8.15
C LEU A 72 -23.73 7.27 8.89
N ASN A 73 -23.93 7.12 10.20
CA ASN A 73 -24.62 8.10 11.03
C ASN A 73 -23.67 9.17 11.61
N GLN A 74 -24.22 10.10 12.36
CA GLN A 74 -23.48 11.21 12.98
C GLN A 74 -22.48 10.76 14.05
N SER A 75 -22.62 9.54 14.58
CA SER A 75 -21.70 8.96 15.56
C SER A 75 -20.62 8.08 14.89
N ASN A 76 -20.44 8.19 13.56
CA ASN A 76 -19.54 7.36 12.75
C ASN A 76 -19.80 5.85 12.89
N LEU A 77 -21.07 5.47 13.10
CA LEU A 77 -21.49 4.08 13.15
C LEU A 77 -22.37 3.75 11.94
N CYS A 78 -22.30 2.52 11.46
CA CYS A 78 -23.15 2.03 10.37
C CYS A 78 -24.54 1.70 10.88
N ASP A 79 -25.56 2.42 10.39
CA ASP A 79 -26.96 2.16 10.77
C ASP A 79 -27.47 0.81 10.24
N MET A 80 -26.93 0.32 9.11
CA MET A 80 -27.27 -1.00 8.59
C MET A 80 -26.77 -2.10 9.54
N TYR A 81 -25.50 -2.00 9.98
CA TYR A 81 -24.96 -2.90 11.00
C TYR A 81 -25.76 -2.85 12.30
N THR A 82 -26.08 -1.63 12.76
CA THR A 82 -26.85 -1.43 14.02
C THR A 82 -28.25 -2.01 13.95
N ALA A 83 -28.94 -1.90 12.79
CA ALA A 83 -30.32 -2.31 12.63
C ALA A 83 -30.48 -3.80 12.26
N LEU A 84 -29.58 -4.34 11.46
CA LEU A 84 -29.70 -5.67 10.85
C LEU A 84 -28.58 -6.65 11.25
N GLY A 85 -27.56 -6.18 11.98
CA GLY A 85 -26.41 -7.00 12.41
C GLY A 85 -25.33 -7.17 11.33
N GLU A 86 -24.24 -7.81 11.72
CA GLU A 86 -23.06 -8.04 10.88
C GLU A 86 -23.37 -8.78 9.58
N GLU A 87 -24.27 -9.75 9.64
CA GLU A 87 -24.67 -10.55 8.48
C GLU A 87 -25.35 -9.74 7.36
N SER A 88 -25.74 -8.48 7.65
CA SER A 88 -26.29 -7.59 6.64
C SER A 88 -25.23 -6.86 5.81
N LEU A 89 -23.99 -6.86 6.23
CA LEU A 89 -22.93 -6.18 5.52
C LEU A 89 -22.60 -6.91 4.19
N CYS A 90 -22.25 -6.15 3.15
CA CYS A 90 -21.71 -6.72 1.92
C CYS A 90 -20.26 -7.22 2.15
N ARG A 91 -19.73 -8.00 1.19
CA ARG A 91 -18.38 -8.60 1.28
C ARG A 91 -17.33 -7.53 1.58
N THR A 92 -17.31 -6.43 0.85
CA THR A 92 -16.38 -5.32 1.06
C THR A 92 -16.42 -4.78 2.50
N CYS A 93 -17.61 -4.51 3.04
CA CYS A 93 -17.74 -3.99 4.40
C CYS A 93 -17.38 -5.02 5.50
N LYS A 94 -17.56 -6.31 5.24
CA LYS A 94 -17.19 -7.40 6.16
C LYS A 94 -15.69 -7.63 6.19
N LEU A 95 -15.06 -7.60 5.03
CA LEU A 95 -13.65 -7.96 4.89
C LEU A 95 -12.71 -6.81 5.28
N TYR A 96 -13.03 -5.57 4.90
CA TYR A 96 -12.13 -4.45 5.19
C TYR A 96 -11.71 -4.39 6.67
N PRO A 97 -10.43 -4.22 6.97
CA PRO A 97 -9.30 -3.89 6.11
C PRO A 97 -8.53 -5.11 5.56
N ARG A 98 -9.16 -6.29 5.51
CA ARG A 98 -8.52 -7.48 4.95
C ARG A 98 -8.47 -7.36 3.45
N HIS A 99 -7.28 -7.47 2.90
CA HIS A 99 -7.00 -7.60 1.48
C HIS A 99 -6.68 -9.08 1.22
N ILE A 100 -7.32 -9.67 0.23
CA ILE A 100 -7.19 -11.09 -0.08
C ILE A 100 -6.72 -11.21 -1.52
N GLU A 101 -5.51 -11.74 -1.70
CA GLU A 101 -5.01 -12.19 -2.99
C GLU A 101 -5.27 -13.69 -3.13
N GLU A 102 -5.74 -14.08 -4.29
CA GLU A 102 -6.17 -15.44 -4.59
C GLU A 102 -5.25 -16.04 -5.65
N PHE A 103 -4.53 -17.12 -5.32
CA PHE A 103 -3.57 -17.78 -6.19
C PHE A 103 -3.87 -19.28 -6.19
N GLU A 104 -4.65 -19.77 -7.15
CA GLU A 104 -5.07 -21.17 -7.21
C GLU A 104 -5.48 -21.72 -5.82
N ASP A 105 -4.69 -22.61 -5.25
CA ASP A 105 -4.93 -23.22 -3.92
C ASP A 105 -4.43 -22.37 -2.74
N VAL A 106 -3.95 -21.14 -2.98
CA VAL A 106 -3.42 -20.24 -1.95
C VAL A 106 -4.27 -18.99 -1.82
N ARG A 107 -4.49 -18.56 -0.58
CA ARG A 107 -5.11 -17.29 -0.20
C ARG A 107 -4.15 -16.51 0.69
N GLU A 108 -3.66 -15.40 0.20
CA GLU A 108 -2.85 -14.49 1.00
C GLU A 108 -3.72 -13.37 1.56
N VAL A 109 -3.84 -13.33 2.88
CA VAL A 109 -4.70 -12.36 3.56
C VAL A 109 -3.84 -11.37 4.33
N THR A 110 -3.76 -10.15 3.84
CA THR A 110 -3.07 -9.05 4.51
C THR A 110 -4.08 -8.09 5.17
N LEU A 111 -3.57 -7.14 5.95
CA LEU A 111 -4.36 -6.05 6.52
C LEU A 111 -3.92 -4.74 5.87
N SER A 112 -4.81 -4.10 5.11
CA SER A 112 -4.49 -2.84 4.42
C SER A 112 -4.16 -1.72 5.39
N VAL A 113 -2.99 -1.10 5.21
CA VAL A 113 -2.53 0.06 5.99
C VAL A 113 -3.30 1.34 5.66
N SER A 114 -4.24 1.29 4.73
CA SER A 114 -5.26 2.32 4.53
C SER A 114 -6.22 2.46 5.73
N CYS A 115 -6.24 1.48 6.63
CA CYS A 115 -6.93 1.54 7.91
C CYS A 115 -6.03 2.18 8.97
N PRO A 116 -6.46 3.26 9.66
CA PRO A 116 -5.65 3.91 10.70
C PRO A 116 -5.18 2.95 11.80
N GLU A 117 -6.02 1.98 12.18
CA GLU A 117 -5.67 1.03 13.24
C GLU A 117 -4.63 0.00 12.76
N VAL A 118 -4.70 -0.44 11.50
CA VAL A 118 -3.67 -1.29 10.90
C VAL A 118 -2.35 -0.52 10.76
N ALA A 119 -2.39 0.71 10.26
CA ALA A 119 -1.21 1.57 10.20
C ALA A 119 -0.59 1.76 11.60
N ARG A 120 -1.42 1.91 12.65
CA ARG A 120 -0.96 1.99 14.04
C ARG A 120 -0.25 0.72 14.50
N ILE A 121 -0.81 -0.45 14.22
CA ILE A 121 -0.19 -1.74 14.55
C ILE A 121 1.17 -1.86 13.85
N LEU A 122 1.20 -1.66 12.53
CA LEU A 122 2.41 -1.83 11.73
C LEU A 122 3.51 -0.82 12.08
N MET A 123 3.17 0.47 12.24
CA MET A 123 4.14 1.52 12.55
C MET A 123 4.70 1.44 13.99
N ASN A 124 4.05 0.71 14.88
CA ASN A 124 4.57 0.43 16.23
C ASN A 124 5.27 -0.93 16.34
N LYS A 125 5.22 -1.78 15.29
CA LYS A 125 5.88 -3.09 15.29
C LYS A 125 7.39 -2.94 15.11
N LYS A 126 8.17 -3.42 16.08
CA LYS A 126 9.65 -3.34 16.08
C LYS A 126 10.32 -4.60 15.57
N GLU A 127 9.67 -5.73 15.75
CA GLU A 127 10.13 -7.03 15.30
C GLU A 127 9.89 -7.16 13.79
N SER A 128 10.69 -7.96 13.12
CA SER A 128 10.46 -8.34 11.73
C SER A 128 9.09 -8.97 11.55
N VAL A 129 8.42 -8.69 10.44
CA VAL A 129 7.15 -9.34 10.10
C VAL A 129 7.44 -10.79 9.68
N HIS A 130 6.66 -11.71 10.21
CA HIS A 130 6.65 -13.11 9.81
C HIS A 130 5.28 -13.49 9.23
N PHE A 131 5.28 -14.48 8.36
CA PHE A 131 4.05 -14.97 7.74
C PHE A 131 3.71 -16.36 8.30
N LEU A 132 2.46 -16.52 8.69
CA LEU A 132 1.92 -17.74 9.26
C LEU A 132 1.03 -18.41 8.22
N THR A 133 1.16 -19.74 8.07
CA THR A 133 0.35 -20.52 7.14
C THR A 133 -0.54 -21.51 7.88
N TYR A 134 -1.74 -21.75 7.34
CA TYR A 134 -2.65 -22.79 7.79
C TYR A 134 -3.45 -23.34 6.62
N GLU A 135 -3.89 -24.58 6.72
CA GLU A 135 -4.65 -25.28 5.67
C GLU A 135 -6.13 -25.39 6.05
N THR A 136 -7.01 -25.36 5.03
CA THR A 136 -8.44 -25.65 5.14
C THR A 136 -8.83 -26.73 4.13
N ASP A 137 -10.02 -27.33 4.30
CA ASP A 137 -10.57 -28.32 3.38
C ASP A 137 -11.31 -27.71 2.18
N GLU A 138 -11.16 -26.39 1.94
CA GLU A 138 -11.74 -25.70 0.79
C GLU A 138 -10.98 -26.04 -0.47
N GLU A 139 -11.71 -26.22 -1.59
CA GLU A 139 -11.16 -26.47 -2.93
C GLU A 139 -11.83 -25.50 -3.91
N GLU A 140 -11.04 -24.91 -4.80
CA GLU A 140 -11.53 -24.09 -5.92
C GLU A 140 -10.72 -24.46 -7.17
N ASP A 141 -11.40 -24.48 -8.33
CA ASP A 141 -10.77 -24.69 -9.62
C ASP A 141 -10.43 -23.34 -10.25
N TYR A 142 -9.20 -23.18 -10.70
CA TYR A 142 -8.69 -22.00 -11.42
C TYR A 142 -8.36 -22.36 -12.86
N GLU A 143 -8.82 -21.54 -13.80
CA GLU A 143 -8.41 -21.57 -15.20
C GLU A 143 -7.33 -20.49 -15.41
N ASP A 144 -6.34 -20.78 -16.26
CA ASP A 144 -5.29 -19.84 -16.71
C ASP A 144 -4.32 -19.34 -15.60
N PHE A 145 -3.90 -20.22 -14.70
CA PHE A 145 -2.88 -19.93 -13.69
C PHE A 145 -1.53 -20.59 -14.05
N ASP A 146 -0.41 -19.85 -13.92
CA ASP A 146 0.93 -20.40 -14.09
C ASP A 146 1.58 -20.73 -12.73
N PRO A 147 1.53 -22.01 -12.28
CA PRO A 147 2.05 -22.41 -10.99
C PRO A 147 3.59 -22.34 -10.93
N PHE A 148 4.29 -22.42 -12.07
CA PHE A 148 5.75 -22.35 -12.09
C PHE A 148 6.21 -20.90 -11.91
N LEU A 149 5.61 -19.97 -12.62
CA LEU A 149 5.89 -18.54 -12.42
C LEU A 149 5.53 -18.13 -10.98
N TYR A 150 4.38 -18.55 -10.49
CA TYR A 150 3.97 -18.22 -9.11
C TYR A 150 4.98 -18.76 -8.07
N SER A 151 5.45 -20.01 -8.21
CA SER A 151 6.48 -20.56 -7.32
C SER A 151 7.77 -19.73 -7.34
N LYS A 152 8.21 -19.28 -8.52
CA LYS A 152 9.39 -18.42 -8.64
C LYS A 152 9.20 -17.04 -8.05
N LEU A 153 8.00 -16.46 -8.19
CA LEU A 153 7.63 -15.18 -7.56
C LEU A 153 7.59 -15.29 -6.03
N LEU A 154 7.15 -16.43 -5.48
CA LEU A 154 7.22 -16.70 -4.04
C LEU A 154 8.66 -16.72 -3.55
N ASP A 155 9.54 -17.50 -4.22
CA ASP A 155 10.97 -17.55 -3.88
C ASP A 155 11.60 -16.16 -3.94
N ALA A 156 11.28 -15.38 -4.98
CA ALA A 156 11.75 -14.01 -5.15
C ALA A 156 11.29 -13.09 -4.00
N ARG A 157 10.01 -13.17 -3.65
CA ARG A 157 9.44 -12.39 -2.55
C ARG A 157 10.11 -12.71 -1.21
N ASP A 158 10.36 -13.97 -0.95
CA ASP A 158 11.02 -14.40 0.30
C ASP A 158 12.45 -13.83 0.37
N VAL A 159 13.21 -13.91 -0.73
CA VAL A 159 14.55 -13.30 -0.82
C VAL A 159 14.50 -11.78 -0.63
N MET A 160 13.51 -11.10 -1.25
CA MET A 160 13.34 -9.65 -1.08
C MET A 160 13.02 -9.29 0.37
N ILE A 161 12.15 -10.05 1.04
CA ILE A 161 11.79 -9.80 2.45
C ILE A 161 13.00 -10.04 3.35
N GLU A 162 13.80 -11.08 3.13
CA GLU A 162 15.05 -11.31 3.87
C GLU A 162 16.02 -10.12 3.70
N ILE A 163 16.20 -9.62 2.49
CA ILE A 163 17.03 -8.44 2.22
C ILE A 163 16.47 -7.19 2.90
N LEU A 164 15.16 -6.97 2.86
CA LEU A 164 14.50 -5.83 3.49
C LEU A 164 14.64 -5.86 5.02
N GLN A 165 14.69 -7.03 5.62
CA GLN A 165 14.81 -7.22 7.07
C GLN A 165 16.26 -7.38 7.56
N ASP A 166 17.25 -7.36 6.65
CA ASP A 166 18.67 -7.35 7.00
C ASP A 166 19.09 -5.95 7.47
N ARG A 167 18.89 -5.70 8.76
CA ARG A 167 19.19 -4.42 9.42
C ARG A 167 20.69 -4.10 9.55
N GLU A 168 21.58 -5.00 9.14
CA GLU A 168 23.02 -4.70 9.04
C GLU A 168 23.31 -3.81 7.81
N LYS A 169 22.43 -3.85 6.78
CA LYS A 169 22.49 -2.98 5.61
C LYS A 169 21.64 -1.72 5.81
N LYS A 170 22.08 -0.60 5.27
CA LYS A 170 21.28 0.62 5.25
C LYS A 170 19.99 0.42 4.45
N LEU A 171 18.89 1.01 4.90
CA LEU A 171 17.58 0.86 4.30
C LEU A 171 17.54 1.19 2.80
N ASN A 172 18.20 2.29 2.38
CA ASN A 172 18.25 2.66 0.97
C ASN A 172 18.98 1.64 0.09
N LEU A 173 19.99 0.93 0.63
CA LEU A 173 20.65 -0.17 -0.09
C LEU A 173 19.73 -1.38 -0.19
N ARG A 174 18.98 -1.69 0.87
CA ARG A 174 18.00 -2.79 0.86
C ARG A 174 16.90 -2.53 -0.19
N ALA A 175 16.36 -1.32 -0.23
CA ALA A 175 15.38 -0.91 -1.24
C ALA A 175 15.95 -0.96 -2.67
N ALA A 176 17.20 -0.54 -2.88
CA ALA A 176 17.85 -0.63 -4.19
C ALA A 176 18.12 -2.07 -4.63
N LEU A 177 18.46 -2.96 -3.69
CA LEU A 177 18.66 -4.39 -3.98
C LEU A 177 17.37 -5.06 -4.47
N ILE A 178 16.24 -4.83 -3.81
CA ILE A 178 14.97 -5.43 -4.27
C ILE A 178 14.53 -4.88 -5.63
N LEU A 179 14.84 -3.62 -5.96
CA LEU A 179 14.59 -3.08 -7.30
C LEU A 179 15.50 -3.73 -8.35
N ALA A 180 16.76 -3.94 -8.03
CA ALA A 180 17.69 -4.60 -8.95
C ALA A 180 17.28 -6.06 -9.22
N ILE A 181 16.92 -6.80 -8.17
CA ILE A 181 16.36 -8.16 -8.29
C ILE A 181 15.11 -8.13 -9.17
N ALA A 182 14.13 -7.28 -8.86
CA ALA A 182 12.87 -7.25 -9.61
C ALA A 182 13.06 -6.89 -11.09
N ARG A 183 14.03 -6.03 -11.42
CA ARG A 183 14.34 -5.69 -12.80
C ARG A 183 14.89 -6.90 -13.56
N ASP A 184 15.86 -7.60 -12.99
CA ASP A 184 16.47 -8.76 -13.64
C ASP A 184 15.48 -9.94 -13.70
N LEU A 185 14.56 -10.05 -12.71
CA LEU A 185 13.44 -11.00 -12.79
C LEU A 185 12.46 -10.66 -13.92
N GLN A 186 12.20 -9.36 -14.15
CA GLN A 186 11.38 -8.93 -15.27
C GLN A 186 12.01 -9.37 -16.62
N GLU A 187 13.31 -9.23 -16.77
CA GLU A 187 14.02 -9.71 -17.96
C GLU A 187 13.83 -11.24 -18.13
N CYS A 188 13.91 -12.03 -17.05
CA CYS A 188 13.64 -13.47 -17.11
C CYS A 188 12.18 -13.79 -17.51
N ILE A 189 11.21 -13.00 -17.05
CA ILE A 189 9.79 -13.15 -17.43
C ILE A 189 9.60 -12.83 -18.91
N ASP A 190 10.15 -11.71 -19.37
CA ASP A 190 10.03 -11.22 -20.76
C ASP A 190 10.68 -12.17 -21.77
N GLU A 191 11.77 -12.84 -21.37
CA GLU A 191 12.48 -13.84 -22.17
C GLU A 191 11.91 -15.27 -22.03
N GLU A 192 10.86 -15.47 -21.23
CA GLU A 192 10.25 -16.77 -20.90
C GLU A 192 11.28 -17.76 -20.26
N ASP A 193 12.32 -17.25 -19.60
CA ASP A 193 13.37 -18.05 -18.93
C ASP A 193 13.27 -17.94 -17.38
N ILE A 194 12.14 -18.34 -16.83
CA ILE A 194 11.86 -18.25 -15.39
C ILE A 194 12.81 -19.09 -14.52
N PHE A 195 13.51 -20.08 -15.09
CA PHE A 195 14.45 -20.90 -14.33
C PHE A 195 15.77 -20.19 -14.06
N SER A 196 16.16 -19.19 -14.86
CA SER A 196 17.32 -18.34 -14.61
C SER A 196 17.13 -17.37 -13.43
N MET A 197 15.91 -17.26 -12.87
CA MET A 197 15.64 -16.46 -11.67
C MET A 197 16.48 -16.90 -10.46
N ASP A 198 16.82 -18.19 -10.35
CA ASP A 198 17.67 -18.68 -9.26
C ASP A 198 19.08 -18.06 -9.30
N ASP A 199 19.65 -17.87 -10.50
CA ASP A 199 20.95 -17.21 -10.69
C ASP A 199 20.88 -15.73 -10.28
N VAL A 200 19.73 -15.06 -10.48
CA VAL A 200 19.49 -13.68 -10.03
C VAL A 200 19.51 -13.60 -8.50
N PHE A 201 18.88 -14.53 -7.80
CA PHE A 201 18.88 -14.57 -6.34
C PHE A 201 20.28 -14.74 -5.78
N ASP A 202 21.03 -15.72 -6.32
CA ASP A 202 22.41 -16.01 -5.91
C ASP A 202 23.33 -14.81 -6.15
N TYR A 203 23.15 -14.10 -7.27
CA TYR A 203 23.96 -12.93 -7.61
C TYR A 203 23.78 -11.78 -6.62
N TYR A 204 22.53 -11.41 -6.29
CA TYR A 204 22.27 -10.28 -5.40
C TYR A 204 22.44 -10.59 -3.91
N GLN A 205 22.52 -11.87 -3.53
CA GLN A 205 22.96 -12.28 -2.20
C GLN A 205 24.49 -12.29 -2.05
N ALA A 206 25.24 -12.37 -3.16
CA ALA A 206 26.69 -12.33 -3.16
C ALA A 206 27.24 -10.90 -3.00
N GLU A 207 28.47 -10.78 -2.45
CA GLU A 207 29.15 -9.49 -2.25
C GLU A 207 29.31 -8.67 -3.55
N GLU A 208 29.39 -9.33 -4.70
CA GLU A 208 29.56 -8.69 -6.00
C GLU A 208 28.32 -7.89 -6.41
N GLY A 209 27.15 -8.51 -6.41
CA GLY A 209 25.88 -7.87 -6.73
C GLY A 209 25.55 -6.74 -5.75
N VAL A 210 25.76 -6.97 -4.45
CA VAL A 210 25.57 -5.92 -3.43
C VAL A 210 26.50 -4.71 -3.69
N ARG A 211 27.74 -4.94 -4.09
CA ARG A 211 28.71 -3.86 -4.41
C ARG A 211 28.29 -3.08 -5.66
N GLU A 212 27.80 -3.77 -6.68
CA GLU A 212 27.32 -3.14 -7.90
C GLU A 212 26.14 -2.23 -7.64
N VAL A 213 25.11 -2.73 -6.95
CA VAL A 213 23.94 -1.94 -6.56
C VAL A 213 24.33 -0.73 -5.70
N LYS A 214 25.26 -0.91 -4.75
CA LYS A 214 25.76 0.18 -3.92
C LYS A 214 26.46 1.29 -4.74
N ASN A 215 27.19 0.91 -5.79
CA ASN A 215 27.83 1.88 -6.68
C ASN A 215 26.79 2.62 -7.53
N ALA A 216 25.83 1.90 -8.11
CA ALA A 216 24.75 2.50 -8.88
C ALA A 216 23.91 3.46 -8.03
N LEU A 217 23.59 3.09 -6.79
CA LEU A 217 22.85 3.93 -5.85
C LEU A 217 23.54 5.27 -5.55
N ALA A 218 24.86 5.31 -5.58
CA ALA A 218 25.64 6.54 -5.34
C ALA A 218 25.47 7.59 -6.45
N GLU A 219 25.09 7.16 -7.65
CA GLU A 219 24.90 8.03 -8.83
C GLU A 219 23.45 8.50 -9.00
N VAL A 220 22.51 8.03 -8.16
CA VAL A 220 21.09 8.38 -8.26
C VAL A 220 20.86 9.85 -7.93
N ASP A 221 20.19 10.56 -8.83
CA ASP A 221 19.69 11.91 -8.59
C ASP A 221 18.35 11.90 -7.86
N TYR A 222 18.41 11.75 -6.54
CA TYR A 222 17.23 11.71 -5.68
C TYR A 222 16.30 12.90 -5.86
N TYR A 223 16.82 14.11 -6.06
CA TYR A 223 16.01 15.32 -6.24
C TYR A 223 15.12 15.22 -7.48
N THR A 224 15.72 14.85 -8.61
CA THR A 224 14.98 14.72 -9.87
C THR A 224 13.99 13.56 -9.81
N TYR A 225 14.42 12.43 -9.26
CA TYR A 225 13.59 11.24 -9.13
C TYR A 225 12.40 11.47 -8.20
N SER A 226 12.63 11.89 -6.95
CA SER A 226 11.57 12.13 -5.97
C SER A 226 10.56 13.16 -6.47
N ARG A 227 11.04 14.23 -7.10
CA ARG A 227 10.17 15.25 -7.67
C ARG A 227 9.30 14.71 -8.80
N LYS A 228 9.83 13.87 -9.69
CA LYS A 228 9.05 13.21 -10.77
C LYS A 228 7.98 12.31 -10.17
N MET A 229 8.34 11.46 -9.20
CA MET A 229 7.40 10.57 -8.53
C MET A 229 6.31 11.34 -7.77
N PHE A 230 6.67 12.45 -7.14
CA PHE A 230 5.71 13.33 -6.48
C PHE A 230 4.73 13.96 -7.50
N GLN A 231 5.22 14.43 -8.63
CA GLN A 231 4.38 15.01 -9.69
C GLN A 231 3.43 14.01 -10.33
N ASN A 232 3.78 12.73 -10.39
CA ASN A 232 2.90 11.66 -10.85
C ASN A 232 1.60 11.56 -10.02
N GLN A 233 1.65 11.98 -8.73
CA GLN A 233 0.45 11.96 -7.87
C GLN A 233 -0.69 12.84 -8.36
N TYR A 234 -0.41 13.88 -9.14
CA TYR A 234 -1.45 14.75 -9.73
C TYR A 234 -2.19 14.11 -10.91
N GLN A 235 -1.71 13.00 -11.44
CA GLN A 235 -2.38 12.24 -12.50
C GLN A 235 -3.36 11.21 -11.93
N MET A 236 -3.25 10.90 -10.64
CA MET A 236 -4.11 9.95 -9.95
C MET A 236 -5.50 10.52 -9.65
N GLU A 237 -6.48 9.65 -9.52
CA GLU A 237 -7.77 10.00 -8.95
C GLU A 237 -7.60 10.40 -7.48
N HIS A 238 -8.12 11.58 -7.10
CA HIS A 238 -8.08 12.00 -5.71
C HIS A 238 -9.38 11.59 -5.01
N LEU A 239 -9.27 10.67 -4.06
CA LEU A 239 -10.42 10.15 -3.32
C LEU A 239 -10.85 11.09 -2.20
N ARG A 240 -9.91 11.77 -1.56
CA ARG A 240 -10.18 12.75 -0.50
C ARG A 240 -10.26 14.16 -1.10
N ALA A 241 -11.25 14.93 -0.65
CA ALA A 241 -11.44 16.29 -1.13
C ALA A 241 -10.29 17.26 -0.77
N ASP A 242 -9.52 16.95 0.28
CA ASP A 242 -8.37 17.74 0.74
C ASP A 242 -7.03 17.27 0.18
N TRP A 243 -7.00 16.14 -0.56
CA TRP A 243 -5.73 15.50 -0.99
C TRP A 243 -4.92 16.38 -1.95
N GLU A 244 -5.55 16.96 -2.96
CA GLU A 244 -4.86 17.84 -3.91
C GLU A 244 -4.21 19.05 -3.23
N SER A 245 -4.94 19.69 -2.30
CA SER A 245 -4.40 20.82 -1.54
C SER A 245 -3.27 20.41 -0.60
N TYR A 246 -3.34 19.20 -0.05
CA TYR A 246 -2.27 18.61 0.77
C TYR A 246 -1.00 18.36 -0.06
N LEU A 247 -1.14 17.79 -1.26
CA LEU A 247 -0.03 17.61 -2.19
C LEU A 247 0.61 18.93 -2.61
N GLN A 248 -0.21 19.94 -2.97
CA GLN A 248 0.28 21.27 -3.38
C GLN A 248 1.07 21.97 -2.26
N GLU A 249 0.62 21.84 -1.03
CA GLU A 249 1.34 22.39 0.14
C GLU A 249 2.67 21.67 0.35
N ALA A 250 2.66 20.33 0.29
CA ALA A 250 3.87 19.53 0.40
C ALA A 250 4.86 19.82 -0.72
N GLU A 251 4.41 19.85 -1.98
CA GLU A 251 5.26 20.20 -3.13
C GLU A 251 5.93 21.57 -2.97
N LYS A 252 5.17 22.56 -2.51
CA LYS A 252 5.69 23.90 -2.26
C LYS A 252 6.80 23.90 -1.19
N LEU A 253 6.65 23.12 -0.15
CA LEU A 253 7.64 23.01 0.93
C LEU A 253 8.92 22.31 0.46
N LEU A 254 8.77 21.23 -0.32
CA LEU A 254 9.87 20.36 -0.74
C LEU A 254 10.62 20.88 -1.97
N TYR A 255 9.89 21.40 -2.96
CA TYR A 255 10.43 21.74 -4.29
C TYR A 255 10.25 23.21 -4.66
N GLY A 256 9.58 23.98 -3.79
CA GLY A 256 9.31 25.39 -4.02
C GLY A 256 8.11 25.63 -4.94
N ASN A 257 8.00 26.86 -5.43
CA ASN A 257 6.94 27.29 -6.33
C ASN A 257 7.51 27.95 -7.59
N VAL A 258 6.62 28.45 -8.47
CA VAL A 258 7.01 29.12 -9.74
C VAL A 258 7.97 30.29 -9.51
N ASN A 259 7.84 31.00 -8.39
CA ASN A 259 8.63 32.19 -8.06
C ASN A 259 9.86 31.89 -7.21
N GLU A 260 9.85 30.79 -6.45
CA GLU A 260 10.91 30.41 -5.52
C GLU A 260 11.13 28.89 -5.64
N LYS A 261 12.10 28.52 -6.49
CA LYS A 261 12.47 27.11 -6.67
C LYS A 261 13.48 26.71 -5.59
N ILE A 262 13.22 25.58 -4.95
CA ILE A 262 14.20 24.89 -4.12
C ILE A 262 15.10 24.11 -5.08
N ASP A 263 16.39 24.40 -5.07
CA ASP A 263 17.36 23.67 -5.89
C ASP A 263 17.78 22.34 -5.23
N LYS A 264 18.46 21.50 -6.01
CA LYS A 264 18.96 20.19 -5.56
C LYS A 264 19.79 20.30 -4.26
N LYS A 265 20.62 21.34 -4.14
CA LYS A 265 21.47 21.52 -2.96
C LYS A 265 20.64 21.74 -1.71
N ARG A 266 19.66 22.64 -1.77
CA ARG A 266 18.77 22.93 -0.65
C ARG A 266 17.93 21.72 -0.28
N TYR A 267 17.43 20.97 -1.27
CA TYR A 267 16.67 19.74 -1.03
C TYR A 267 17.53 18.67 -0.32
N VAL A 268 18.78 18.49 -0.73
CA VAL A 268 19.70 17.54 -0.06
C VAL A 268 19.98 17.97 1.39
N GLU A 269 20.17 19.27 1.63
CA GLU A 269 20.33 19.82 2.99
C GLU A 269 19.09 19.53 3.86
N MET A 270 17.88 19.66 3.29
CA MET A 270 16.63 19.37 3.99
C MET A 270 16.50 17.88 4.37
N ILE A 271 16.80 16.96 3.43
CA ILE A 271 16.81 15.52 3.72
C ILE A 271 17.81 15.21 4.84
N GLN A 272 19.02 15.75 4.78
CA GLN A 272 20.03 15.49 5.80
C GLN A 272 19.59 15.99 7.18
N GLU A 273 18.97 17.16 7.23
CA GLU A 273 18.44 17.74 8.46
C GLU A 273 17.28 16.91 9.01
N PHE A 274 16.36 16.47 8.15
CA PHE A 274 15.23 15.61 8.53
C PHE A 274 15.70 14.24 9.04
N HIS A 275 16.64 13.60 8.33
CA HIS A 275 17.19 12.30 8.77
C HIS A 275 17.95 12.43 10.10
N ALA A 276 18.71 13.51 10.30
CA ALA A 276 19.39 13.75 11.57
C ALA A 276 18.40 13.95 12.73
N TRP A 277 17.28 14.63 12.44
CA TRP A 277 16.21 14.81 13.40
C TRP A 277 15.52 13.48 13.70
N MET A 278 15.13 12.69 12.68
CA MET A 278 14.48 11.39 12.87
C MET A 278 15.37 10.42 13.65
N ALA A 279 16.65 10.35 13.33
CA ALA A 279 17.60 9.48 14.04
C ALA A 279 17.70 9.81 15.54
N LYS A 280 17.45 11.06 15.92
CA LYS A 280 17.51 11.51 17.31
C LYS A 280 16.17 11.37 18.04
N GLU A 281 15.08 11.82 17.43
CA GLU A 281 13.77 11.98 18.08
C GLU A 281 12.84 10.79 17.80
N MET A 282 13.05 10.08 16.68
CA MET A 282 12.30 8.90 16.24
C MET A 282 13.26 7.78 15.81
N PRO A 283 14.06 7.20 16.69
CA PRO A 283 15.18 6.30 16.33
C PRO A 283 14.73 5.00 15.63
N GLU A 284 13.44 4.69 15.64
CA GLU A 284 12.84 3.51 15.01
C GLU A 284 12.34 3.78 13.59
N TYR A 285 12.57 4.98 13.04
CA TYR A 285 12.03 5.38 11.73
C TYR A 285 12.46 4.45 10.57
N GLU A 286 13.69 3.92 10.60
CA GLU A 286 14.13 2.96 9.56
C GLU A 286 13.35 1.65 9.64
N ILE A 287 12.94 1.22 10.84
CA ILE A 287 12.09 0.04 11.01
C ILE A 287 10.69 0.32 10.45
N GLN A 288 10.13 1.50 10.65
CA GLN A 288 8.83 1.88 10.10
C GLN A 288 8.82 1.83 8.56
N TYR A 289 9.86 2.33 7.91
CA TYR A 289 9.99 2.23 6.45
C TYR A 289 10.27 0.80 5.98
N GLU A 290 11.03 0.00 6.73
CA GLU A 290 11.19 -1.43 6.49
C GLU A 290 9.84 -2.13 6.49
N GLN A 291 9.00 -1.89 7.50
CA GLN A 291 7.67 -2.47 7.61
C GLN A 291 6.75 -2.09 6.44
N LEU A 292 6.83 -0.85 5.95
CA LEU A 292 6.09 -0.42 4.76
C LEU A 292 6.56 -1.15 3.50
N LEU A 293 7.86 -1.25 3.28
CA LEU A 293 8.42 -1.99 2.15
C LEU A 293 8.00 -3.46 2.19
N VAL A 294 8.12 -4.11 3.34
CA VAL A 294 7.68 -5.51 3.53
C VAL A 294 6.18 -5.64 3.28
N TYR A 295 5.37 -4.70 3.78
CA TYR A 295 3.92 -4.69 3.56
C TYR A 295 3.58 -4.62 2.07
N PHE A 296 4.10 -3.65 1.32
CA PHE A 296 3.79 -3.50 -0.10
C PHE A 296 4.30 -4.67 -0.94
N ILE A 297 5.52 -5.16 -0.67
CA ILE A 297 6.07 -6.34 -1.36
C ILE A 297 5.24 -7.58 -1.06
N SER A 298 4.92 -7.86 0.20
CA SER A 298 4.15 -9.05 0.57
C SER A 298 2.71 -9.01 0.04
N THR A 299 2.12 -7.82 -0.10
CA THR A 299 0.74 -7.67 -0.55
C THR A 299 0.60 -7.76 -2.07
N TYR A 300 1.51 -7.14 -2.83
CA TYR A 300 1.27 -6.92 -4.27
C TYR A 300 2.22 -7.67 -5.20
N PHE A 301 3.43 -8.06 -4.75
CA PHE A 301 4.45 -8.55 -5.67
C PHE A 301 4.05 -9.81 -6.43
N CYS A 302 3.48 -10.81 -5.76
CA CYS A 302 3.10 -12.06 -6.40
C CYS A 302 1.93 -11.94 -7.39
N GLY A 303 1.18 -10.82 -7.36
CA GLY A 303 0.19 -10.49 -8.38
C GLY A 303 0.77 -10.41 -9.80
N ALA A 304 2.10 -10.32 -9.94
CA ALA A 304 2.80 -10.42 -11.22
C ALA A 304 2.55 -11.75 -11.95
N VAL A 305 2.06 -12.78 -11.29
CA VAL A 305 1.64 -14.03 -11.96
C VAL A 305 0.51 -13.80 -12.97
N TYR A 306 -0.31 -12.76 -12.78
CA TYR A 306 -1.46 -12.46 -13.65
C TYR A 306 -1.16 -11.48 -14.78
N ASP A 307 -0.21 -10.56 -14.57
CA ASP A 307 0.09 -9.48 -15.53
C ASP A 307 1.55 -9.50 -16.04
N GLY A 308 2.43 -10.30 -15.44
CA GLY A 308 3.84 -10.37 -15.81
C GLY A 308 4.69 -9.19 -15.29
N GLU A 309 4.13 -8.26 -14.50
CA GLU A 309 4.73 -6.97 -14.19
C GLU A 309 5.45 -6.95 -12.83
N ALA A 310 6.42 -7.82 -12.64
CA ALA A 310 7.16 -7.97 -11.37
C ALA A 310 7.94 -6.70 -10.99
N PHE A 311 8.60 -6.07 -11.96
CA PHE A 311 9.40 -4.87 -11.69
C PHE A 311 8.52 -3.67 -11.30
N ALA A 312 7.40 -3.45 -11.99
CA ALA A 312 6.46 -2.36 -11.68
C ALA A 312 5.89 -2.49 -10.25
N LYS A 313 5.60 -3.72 -9.80
CA LYS A 313 5.11 -3.97 -8.43
C LYS A 313 6.16 -3.69 -7.36
N ALA A 314 7.41 -4.08 -7.59
CA ALA A 314 8.51 -3.75 -6.69
C ALA A 314 8.79 -2.23 -6.68
N GLN A 315 8.75 -1.57 -7.85
CA GLN A 315 8.87 -0.12 -7.94
C GLN A 315 7.74 0.59 -7.18
N MET A 316 6.49 0.11 -7.30
CA MET A 316 5.35 0.66 -6.56
C MET A 316 5.60 0.62 -5.04
N ALA A 317 6.15 -0.48 -4.51
CA ALA A 317 6.47 -0.60 -3.09
C ALA A 317 7.52 0.46 -2.64
N VAL A 318 8.60 0.60 -3.40
CA VAL A 318 9.68 1.54 -3.09
C VAL A 318 9.21 2.98 -3.26
N VAL A 319 8.49 3.30 -4.35
CA VAL A 319 7.99 4.65 -4.62
C VAL A 319 6.93 5.06 -3.61
N SER A 320 6.03 4.16 -3.20
CA SER A 320 5.04 4.44 -2.15
C SER A 320 5.71 4.80 -0.83
N THR A 321 6.73 4.04 -0.44
CA THR A 321 7.52 4.31 0.76
C THR A 321 8.28 5.65 0.65
N LEU A 322 8.85 5.95 -0.52
CA LEU A 322 9.51 7.23 -0.81
C LEU A 322 8.51 8.40 -0.70
N LEU A 323 7.32 8.28 -1.26
CA LEU A 323 6.30 9.34 -1.22
C LEU A 323 5.79 9.58 0.20
N ILE A 324 5.60 8.54 0.99
CA ILE A 324 5.29 8.66 2.43
C ILE A 324 6.42 9.42 3.14
N HIS A 325 7.69 9.11 2.85
CA HIS A 325 8.83 9.85 3.40
C HIS A 325 8.81 11.33 3.01
N GLU A 326 8.55 11.66 1.74
CA GLU A 326 8.46 13.03 1.25
C GLU A 326 7.32 13.81 1.95
N LEU A 327 6.15 13.19 2.08
CA LEU A 327 5.01 13.79 2.76
C LEU A 327 5.30 14.04 4.25
N LEU A 328 5.98 13.10 4.92
CA LEU A 328 6.41 13.26 6.31
C LEU A 328 7.43 14.40 6.46
N MET A 329 8.40 14.52 5.53
CA MET A 329 9.37 15.60 5.53
C MET A 329 8.69 16.97 5.33
N ALA A 330 7.68 17.05 4.45
CA ALA A 330 6.89 18.26 4.26
C ALA A 330 6.10 18.62 5.52
N GLN A 331 5.47 17.64 6.16
CA GLN A 331 4.73 17.84 7.41
C GLN A 331 5.65 18.28 8.55
N TRP A 332 6.83 17.67 8.67
CA TRP A 332 7.86 18.09 9.62
C TRP A 332 8.26 19.56 9.44
N MET A 333 8.47 19.98 8.21
CA MET A 333 8.76 21.39 7.92
C MET A 333 7.60 22.31 8.31
N LYS A 334 6.38 21.90 8.04
CA LYS A 334 5.15 22.65 8.36
C LYS A 334 4.92 22.79 9.87
N GLN A 335 5.32 21.78 10.65
CA GLN A 335 5.11 21.69 12.09
C GLN A 335 6.35 22.14 12.90
N ASP A 336 7.08 23.15 12.42
CA ASP A 336 8.27 23.69 13.10
C ASP A 336 9.31 22.61 13.47
N LYS A 337 9.47 21.60 12.61
CA LYS A 337 10.42 20.49 12.74
C LYS A 337 10.14 19.53 13.90
N VAL A 338 8.87 19.25 14.14
CA VAL A 338 8.42 18.29 15.15
C VAL A 338 7.38 17.34 14.52
N LEU A 339 7.56 16.05 14.71
CA LEU A 339 6.54 15.01 14.42
C LEU A 339 6.43 14.08 15.61
N ASP A 340 5.31 13.38 15.70
CA ASP A 340 5.14 12.21 16.56
C ASP A 340 4.69 10.97 15.77
N ILE A 341 4.51 9.86 16.45
CA ILE A 341 4.10 8.60 15.80
C ILE A 341 2.70 8.70 15.15
N ASN A 342 1.83 9.57 15.65
CA ASN A 342 0.50 9.76 15.06
C ASN A 342 0.60 10.49 13.73
N ASP A 343 1.55 11.41 13.55
CA ASP A 343 1.82 12.04 12.26
C ASP A 343 2.27 11.00 11.21
N VAL A 344 3.08 10.03 11.61
CA VAL A 344 3.50 8.92 10.73
C VAL A 344 2.30 8.07 10.35
N ILE A 345 1.50 7.65 11.33
CA ILE A 345 0.31 6.84 11.12
C ILE A 345 -0.68 7.56 10.20
N ASP A 346 -0.93 8.87 10.44
CA ASP A 346 -1.83 9.70 9.61
C ASP A 346 -1.34 9.77 8.16
N THR A 347 -0.07 10.02 7.94
CA THR A 347 0.51 10.08 6.58
C THR A 347 0.41 8.73 5.88
N VAL A 348 0.73 7.63 6.56
CA VAL A 348 0.68 6.28 6.00
C VAL A 348 -0.72 5.91 5.56
N TYR A 349 -1.73 5.99 6.45
CA TYR A 349 -3.06 5.53 6.06
C TYR A 349 -3.72 6.47 5.03
N ARG A 350 -3.44 7.76 5.06
CA ARG A 350 -3.98 8.71 4.08
C ARG A 350 -3.41 8.45 2.68
N TYR A 351 -2.09 8.28 2.56
CA TYR A 351 -1.47 7.92 1.29
C TYR A 351 -2.01 6.58 0.77
N SER A 352 -2.03 5.56 1.62
CA SER A 352 -2.51 4.24 1.25
C SER A 352 -3.98 4.23 0.83
N ARG A 353 -4.83 5.10 1.41
CA ARG A 353 -6.21 5.24 0.93
C ARG A 353 -6.30 5.78 -0.48
N GLU A 354 -5.53 6.80 -0.81
CA GLU A 354 -5.52 7.34 -2.17
C GLU A 354 -5.05 6.29 -3.19
N LEU A 355 -4.14 5.41 -2.80
CA LEU A 355 -3.62 4.35 -3.66
C LEU A 355 -4.51 3.11 -3.68
N GLU A 356 -4.73 2.51 -2.51
CA GLU A 356 -5.29 1.15 -2.38
C GLU A 356 -6.83 1.10 -2.48
N HIS A 357 -7.54 2.22 -2.39
CA HIS A 357 -9.00 2.27 -2.55
C HIS A 357 -9.44 2.64 -3.97
N SER A 358 -8.52 2.62 -4.93
CA SER A 358 -8.78 2.88 -6.35
C SER A 358 -7.95 1.93 -7.21
N ASP A 359 -8.61 0.97 -7.86
CA ASP A 359 -7.96 0.09 -8.84
C ASP A 359 -7.33 0.90 -9.97
N SER A 360 -7.95 2.03 -10.36
CA SER A 360 -7.38 2.95 -11.35
C SER A 360 -6.04 3.53 -10.89
N ASN A 361 -5.90 3.87 -9.61
CA ASN A 361 -4.64 4.41 -9.07
C ASN A 361 -3.57 3.33 -8.95
N LEU A 362 -3.93 2.11 -8.54
CA LEU A 362 -3.02 0.97 -8.50
C LEU A 362 -2.46 0.62 -9.88
N ASN A 363 -3.30 0.65 -10.91
CA ASN A 363 -2.87 0.41 -12.29
C ASN A 363 -2.04 1.58 -12.83
N LEU A 364 -2.52 2.82 -12.65
CA LEU A 364 -1.86 4.01 -13.18
C LEU A 364 -0.46 4.22 -12.60
N ILE A 365 -0.24 3.97 -11.30
CA ILE A 365 1.10 4.11 -10.73
C ILE A 365 2.09 3.14 -11.39
N GLN A 366 1.67 1.92 -11.68
CA GLN A 366 2.50 0.92 -12.36
C GLN A 366 2.82 1.35 -13.81
N GLU A 367 1.82 1.83 -14.57
CA GLU A 367 2.01 2.37 -15.92
C GLU A 367 2.99 3.55 -15.94
N LEU A 368 2.85 4.52 -15.03
CA LEU A 368 3.74 5.69 -14.92
C LEU A 368 5.17 5.30 -14.54
N LEU A 369 5.34 4.22 -13.79
CA LEU A 369 6.66 3.70 -13.42
C LEU A 369 7.32 2.99 -14.60
N GLN A 370 6.59 2.24 -15.42
CA GLN A 370 7.10 1.63 -16.65
C GLN A 370 7.55 2.69 -17.65
N GLU A 371 6.72 3.71 -17.94
CA GLU A 371 7.09 4.83 -18.81
C GLU A 371 8.33 5.61 -18.32
N SER A 372 8.64 5.53 -17.05
CA SER A 372 9.79 6.22 -16.46
C SER A 372 11.10 5.49 -16.68
N ASN A 373 11.05 4.24 -17.11
CA ASN A 373 12.21 3.37 -17.38
C ASN A 373 12.66 3.40 -18.86
N GLU A 374 11.79 3.91 -19.78
CA GLU A 374 12.14 4.15 -21.18
C GLU A 374 12.90 5.50 -21.36
#